data_e0eefb6ebfd42ef6dd5a31e4f5c47ed4
#
_entry.id   e0eefb6ebfd42ef6dd5a31e4f5c47ed4
#
_cell.length_a   1.000
_cell.length_b   1.000
_cell.length_c   1.000
_cell.angle_alpha   90.00
_cell.angle_beta   90.00
_cell.angle_gamma   90.00
#
_symmetry.space_group_name_H-M   'P 1'
#
loop_
_entity.id
_entity.type
_entity.pdbx_description
1 polymer ?
#
loop_
_entity_poly.entity_id
_entity_poly.type
_entity_poly.pdbx_seq_one_letter_code
_entity_poly.pdbx_strand_id
1 'polypeptide(L)'
;AAGEPHVLRREREGALRLLDGPGRAARRAVDEIASRLAAAGTLTAAEDVSLLYYEEVCDALEGARGPRLHETIRRRRRAQPRALAQWRRAGGLLTPFGTAGLRGLPGGGGAATGTARVGLDPGDLPRLRPGEVLVCPYAGPAWTHLLTAAGAVVTDTGGPLSGPAIIAREHGIPAVLGTNDATAAIRDGARLLVDGDAGRVDVLDGQA
;
A
#
# COMPACT_ATOMS: atom_id res chain seq x y z
N ALA A 1 -10.07 36.61 -3.07
CA ALA A 1 -9.62 35.55 -3.98
C ALA A 1 -9.21 34.30 -3.17
N ALA A 2 -10.16 33.65 -2.47
CA ALA A 2 -9.93 32.47 -1.62
C ALA A 2 -10.92 31.33 -1.90
N GLY A 3 -11.45 31.25 -3.13
CA GLY A 3 -12.55 30.33 -3.46
C GLY A 3 -12.17 29.04 -4.24
N GLU A 4 -10.95 28.90 -4.73
CA GLU A 4 -10.59 27.79 -5.60
C GLU A 4 -10.28 26.44 -4.93
N PRO A 5 -9.76 26.31 -3.70
CA PRO A 5 -9.39 25.01 -3.17
C PRO A 5 -10.57 24.06 -2.91
N HIS A 6 -11.75 24.60 -2.59
CA HIS A 6 -12.91 23.79 -2.20
C HIS A 6 -13.67 23.16 -3.36
N VAL A 7 -13.75 23.83 -4.50
CA VAL A 7 -14.44 23.31 -5.70
C VAL A 7 -13.62 22.18 -6.32
N LEU A 8 -12.33 22.38 -6.53
CA LEU A 8 -11.41 21.36 -7.05
C LEU A 8 -11.34 20.12 -6.14
N ARG A 9 -11.40 20.32 -4.83
CA ARG A 9 -11.45 19.23 -3.85
C ARG A 9 -12.71 18.37 -4.00
N ARG A 10 -13.90 19.00 -4.13
CA ARG A 10 -15.18 18.32 -4.30
C ARG A 10 -15.28 17.54 -5.62
N GLU A 11 -14.82 18.13 -6.70
CA GLU A 11 -14.78 17.46 -8.02
C GLU A 11 -13.82 16.28 -8.03
N ARG A 12 -12.67 16.41 -7.36
CA ARG A 12 -11.66 15.36 -7.23
C ARG A 12 -12.15 14.22 -6.33
N GLU A 13 -12.78 14.51 -5.20
CA GLU A 13 -13.40 13.50 -4.34
C GLU A 13 -14.56 12.78 -5.07
N GLY A 14 -15.31 13.49 -5.89
CA GLY A 14 -16.34 12.92 -6.76
C GLY A 14 -15.75 11.97 -7.81
N ALA A 15 -14.65 12.36 -8.46
CA ALA A 15 -13.95 11.52 -9.43
C ALA A 15 -13.34 10.26 -8.79
N LEU A 16 -12.74 10.38 -7.59
CA LEU A 16 -12.20 9.24 -6.85
C LEU A 16 -13.29 8.26 -6.41
N ARG A 17 -14.46 8.76 -5.97
CA ARG A 17 -15.62 7.90 -5.66
C ARG A 17 -16.15 7.18 -6.90
N LEU A 18 -16.07 7.81 -8.08
CA LEU A 18 -16.40 7.16 -9.35
C LEU A 18 -15.40 6.04 -9.71
N LEU A 19 -14.12 6.19 -9.39
CA LEU A 19 -13.10 5.16 -9.59
C LEU A 19 -13.19 4.02 -8.56
N ASP A 20 -13.58 4.31 -7.33
CA ASP A 20 -13.81 3.30 -6.28
C ASP A 20 -15.01 2.39 -6.58
N GLY A 21 -16.02 2.91 -7.26
CA GLY A 21 -17.22 2.17 -7.65
C GLY A 21 -16.90 0.93 -8.49
N PRO A 22 -16.19 1.08 -9.63
CA PRO A 22 -15.78 -0.04 -10.48
C PRO A 22 -14.90 -1.07 -9.76
N GLY A 23 -13.97 -0.63 -8.92
CA GLY A 23 -13.11 -1.53 -8.13
C GLY A 23 -13.91 -2.38 -7.13
N ARG A 24 -14.87 -1.78 -6.44
CA ARG A 24 -15.78 -2.51 -5.54
C ARG A 24 -16.73 -3.43 -6.30
N ALA A 25 -17.23 -2.99 -7.46
CA ALA A 25 -18.07 -3.82 -8.31
C ALA A 25 -17.30 -5.03 -8.85
N ALA A 26 -16.08 -4.84 -9.33
CA ALA A 26 -15.20 -5.91 -9.78
C ALA A 26 -14.90 -6.91 -8.65
N ARG A 27 -14.58 -6.43 -7.45
CA ARG A 27 -14.36 -7.30 -6.28
C ARG A 27 -15.58 -8.13 -5.95
N ARG A 28 -16.78 -7.53 -5.88
CA ARG A 28 -18.03 -8.25 -5.64
C ARG A 28 -18.31 -9.29 -6.71
N ALA A 29 -18.04 -8.98 -7.99
CA ALA A 29 -18.18 -9.94 -9.08
C ALA A 29 -17.23 -11.13 -8.90
N VAL A 30 -15.97 -10.89 -8.54
CA VAL A 30 -15.01 -11.96 -8.26
C VAL A 30 -15.43 -12.79 -7.05
N ASP A 31 -15.91 -12.19 -5.97
CA ASP A 31 -16.40 -12.90 -4.79
C ASP A 31 -17.62 -13.78 -5.11
N GLU A 32 -18.54 -13.27 -5.93
CA GLU A 32 -19.71 -14.03 -6.39
C GLU A 32 -19.32 -15.20 -7.31
N ILE A 33 -18.41 -14.97 -8.27
CA ILE A 33 -17.86 -16.03 -9.13
C ILE A 33 -17.18 -17.10 -8.27
N ALA A 34 -16.33 -16.70 -7.33
CA ALA A 34 -15.63 -17.59 -6.41
C ALA A 34 -16.60 -18.47 -5.61
N SER A 35 -17.66 -17.86 -5.08
CA SER A 35 -18.70 -18.56 -4.33
C SER A 35 -19.45 -19.58 -5.18
N ARG A 36 -19.81 -19.22 -6.41
CA ARG A 36 -20.47 -20.13 -7.36
C ARG A 36 -19.58 -21.30 -7.79
N LEU A 37 -18.31 -21.04 -8.08
CA LEU A 37 -17.36 -22.09 -8.46
C LEU A 37 -17.08 -23.04 -7.29
N ALA A 38 -17.03 -22.54 -6.06
CA ALA A 38 -16.90 -23.37 -4.86
C ALA A 38 -18.16 -24.22 -4.62
N ALA A 39 -19.35 -23.62 -4.73
CA ALA A 39 -20.62 -24.33 -4.59
C ALA A 39 -20.81 -25.42 -5.66
N ALA A 40 -20.30 -25.20 -6.88
CA ALA A 40 -20.29 -26.18 -7.96
C ALA A 40 -19.21 -27.27 -7.80
N GLY A 41 -18.36 -27.19 -6.75
CA GLY A 41 -17.25 -28.13 -6.52
C GLY A 41 -16.08 -27.96 -7.51
N THR A 42 -16.07 -26.89 -8.30
CA THR A 42 -14.98 -26.55 -9.21
C THR A 42 -13.77 -26.00 -8.46
N LEU A 43 -13.99 -25.27 -7.38
CA LEU A 43 -12.98 -24.85 -6.42
C LEU A 43 -13.18 -25.58 -5.10
N THR A 44 -12.09 -25.82 -4.37
CA THR A 44 -12.16 -26.39 -3.01
C THR A 44 -12.62 -25.37 -1.98
N ALA A 45 -12.24 -24.11 -2.18
CA ALA A 45 -12.65 -22.96 -1.37
C ALA A 45 -12.78 -21.72 -2.26
N ALA A 46 -13.63 -20.77 -1.89
CA ALA A 46 -13.82 -19.53 -2.66
C ALA A 46 -12.52 -18.74 -2.80
N GLU A 47 -11.69 -18.72 -1.77
CA GLU A 47 -10.40 -18.02 -1.76
C GLU A 47 -9.42 -18.53 -2.83
N ASP A 48 -9.64 -19.75 -3.34
CA ASP A 48 -8.81 -20.35 -4.39
C ASP A 48 -8.87 -19.59 -5.71
N VAL A 49 -9.90 -18.78 -5.93
CA VAL A 49 -10.01 -17.91 -7.10
C VAL A 49 -8.81 -16.97 -7.21
N SER A 50 -8.24 -16.51 -6.09
CA SER A 50 -7.07 -15.65 -6.04
C SER A 50 -5.77 -16.32 -6.55
N LEU A 51 -5.77 -17.63 -6.69
CA LEU A 51 -4.67 -18.44 -7.22
C LEU A 51 -4.81 -18.72 -8.72
N LEU A 52 -5.88 -18.24 -9.36
CA LEU A 52 -6.16 -18.46 -10.78
C LEU A 52 -5.89 -17.18 -11.59
N TYR A 53 -5.45 -17.36 -12.82
CA TYR A 53 -5.44 -16.31 -13.82
C TYR A 53 -6.85 -16.12 -14.41
N TYR A 54 -7.08 -14.97 -15.03
CA TYR A 54 -8.37 -14.63 -15.63
C TYR A 54 -8.89 -15.70 -16.59
N GLU A 55 -8.03 -16.19 -17.48
CA GLU A 55 -8.36 -17.22 -18.46
C GLU A 55 -8.79 -18.54 -17.79
N GLU A 56 -8.10 -18.93 -16.71
CA GLU A 56 -8.44 -20.13 -15.95
C GLU A 56 -9.78 -20.00 -15.21
N VAL A 57 -10.13 -18.79 -14.79
CA VAL A 57 -11.47 -18.51 -14.21
C VAL A 57 -12.54 -18.60 -15.29
N CYS A 58 -12.28 -18.06 -16.49
CA CYS A 58 -13.20 -18.18 -17.63
C CYS A 58 -13.42 -19.64 -18.01
N ASP A 59 -12.35 -20.42 -18.16
CA ASP A 59 -12.43 -21.86 -18.45
C ASP A 59 -13.22 -22.62 -17.37
N ALA A 60 -13.02 -22.27 -16.10
CA ALA A 60 -13.75 -22.86 -14.98
C ALA A 60 -15.25 -22.54 -15.02
N LEU A 61 -15.63 -21.32 -15.44
CA LEU A 61 -17.02 -20.91 -15.62
C LEU A 61 -17.68 -21.62 -16.82
N GLU A 62 -16.92 -21.89 -17.88
CA GLU A 62 -17.38 -22.64 -19.07
C GLU A 62 -17.47 -24.17 -18.82
N GLY A 63 -17.15 -24.61 -17.61
CA GLY A 63 -17.29 -25.99 -17.18
C GLY A 63 -16.01 -26.81 -17.25
N ALA A 64 -14.87 -26.20 -17.45
CA ALA A 64 -13.59 -26.89 -17.32
C ALA A 64 -13.39 -27.37 -15.87
N ARG A 65 -13.85 -28.59 -15.63
CA ARG A 65 -13.68 -29.30 -14.35
C ARG A 65 -12.61 -30.37 -14.54
N GLY A 66 -11.61 -30.36 -13.68
CA GLY A 66 -10.68 -31.48 -13.81
C GLY A 66 -9.52 -31.45 -12.82
N PRO A 67 -8.81 -32.58 -12.72
CA PRO A 67 -7.64 -32.74 -11.85
C PRO A 67 -6.57 -31.69 -12.08
N ARG A 68 -6.46 -31.16 -13.30
CA ARG A 68 -5.47 -30.15 -13.68
C ARG A 68 -5.68 -28.82 -12.96
N LEU A 69 -6.93 -28.35 -12.81
CA LEU A 69 -7.23 -27.09 -12.11
C LEU A 69 -6.88 -27.22 -10.63
N HIS A 70 -7.35 -28.29 -9.98
CA HIS A 70 -7.03 -28.54 -8.57
C HIS A 70 -5.53 -28.73 -8.32
N GLU A 71 -4.81 -29.39 -9.25
CA GLU A 71 -3.36 -29.55 -9.17
C GLU A 71 -2.65 -28.19 -9.30
N THR A 72 -3.09 -27.34 -10.21
CA THR A 72 -2.56 -25.99 -10.39
C THR A 72 -2.77 -25.15 -9.12
N ILE A 73 -3.99 -25.19 -8.55
CA ILE A 73 -4.29 -24.49 -7.29
C ILE A 73 -3.41 -25.01 -6.16
N ARG A 74 -3.31 -26.33 -5.98
CA ARG A 74 -2.45 -26.93 -4.94
C ARG A 74 -0.99 -26.54 -5.11
N ARG A 75 -0.47 -26.56 -6.32
CA ARG A 75 0.91 -26.16 -6.63
C ARG A 75 1.14 -24.69 -6.29
N ARG A 76 0.24 -23.78 -6.71
CA ARG A 76 0.35 -22.35 -6.43
C ARG A 76 0.21 -22.04 -4.94
N ARG A 77 -0.74 -22.67 -4.25
CA ARG A 77 -0.92 -22.55 -2.80
C ARG A 77 0.34 -22.98 -2.03
N ARG A 78 1.01 -24.06 -2.45
CA ARG A 78 2.28 -24.51 -1.85
C ARG A 78 3.46 -23.62 -2.22
N ALA A 79 3.46 -23.04 -3.41
CA ALA A 79 4.53 -22.17 -3.88
C ALA A 79 4.46 -20.76 -3.24
N GLN A 80 3.28 -20.26 -2.95
CA GLN A 80 3.06 -18.91 -2.43
C GLN A 80 3.86 -18.60 -1.15
N PRO A 81 3.85 -19.43 -0.08
CA PRO A 81 4.67 -19.18 1.10
C PRO A 81 6.17 -19.23 0.82
N ARG A 82 6.60 -20.11 -0.11
CA ARG A 82 8.00 -20.22 -0.53
C ARG A 82 8.45 -19.00 -1.33
N ALA A 83 7.63 -18.56 -2.28
CA ALA A 83 7.88 -17.36 -3.07
C ALA A 83 7.94 -16.13 -2.18
N LEU A 84 7.03 -15.99 -1.21
CA LEU A 84 7.02 -14.93 -0.24
C LEU A 84 8.27 -14.98 0.67
N ALA A 85 8.67 -16.17 1.13
CA ALA A 85 9.87 -16.34 1.93
C ALA A 85 11.14 -16.06 1.11
N GLN A 86 11.20 -16.45 -0.15
CA GLN A 86 12.30 -16.15 -1.05
C GLN A 86 12.38 -14.65 -1.34
N TRP A 87 11.25 -14.00 -1.59
CA TRP A 87 11.16 -12.56 -1.80
C TRP A 87 11.60 -11.79 -0.54
N ARG A 88 11.21 -12.22 0.66
CA ARG A 88 11.69 -11.68 1.93
C ARG A 88 13.21 -11.81 2.10
N ARG A 89 13.79 -12.98 1.74
CA ARG A 89 15.24 -13.23 1.81
C ARG A 89 16.03 -12.43 0.79
N ALA A 90 15.46 -12.16 -0.38
CA ALA A 90 16.08 -11.37 -1.45
C ALA A 90 16.09 -9.86 -1.17
N GLY A 91 15.78 -9.44 0.07
CA GLY A 91 15.65 -8.02 0.41
C GLY A 91 14.33 -7.44 -0.03
N GLY A 92 13.34 -8.30 -0.29
CA GLY A 92 11.95 -7.87 -0.42
C GLY A 92 11.57 -7.08 0.82
N LEU A 93 10.80 -6.05 0.62
CA LEU A 93 10.40 -4.95 1.49
C LEU A 93 9.87 -5.31 2.89
N LEU A 94 9.99 -6.58 3.33
CA LEU A 94 9.52 -7.08 4.60
C LEU A 94 10.71 -7.47 5.48
N THR A 95 11.45 -6.49 5.97
CA THR A 95 12.26 -6.74 7.16
C THR A 95 11.37 -6.58 8.38
N PRO A 96 11.21 -7.64 9.21
CA PRO A 96 10.55 -7.47 10.50
C PRO A 96 11.28 -6.41 11.31
N PHE A 97 10.55 -5.65 12.10
CA PHE A 97 11.07 -4.72 13.06
C PHE A 97 12.17 -5.40 13.91
N GLY A 98 13.41 -5.11 13.59
CA GLY A 98 14.51 -5.30 14.51
C GLY A 98 14.86 -3.93 15.08
N THR A 99 15.57 -3.88 16.19
CA THR A 99 16.02 -2.68 16.91
C THR A 99 16.82 -1.66 16.09
N ALA A 100 16.83 -1.77 14.76
CA ALA A 100 17.58 -0.96 13.80
C ALA A 100 16.73 -0.11 12.84
N GLY A 101 15.47 0.20 13.18
CA GLY A 101 14.60 1.08 12.37
C GLY A 101 13.84 0.37 11.24
N LEU A 102 12.82 1.05 10.72
CA LEU A 102 12.03 0.61 9.56
C LEU A 102 12.84 0.75 8.27
N ARG A 103 12.65 -0.18 7.34
CA ARG A 103 13.22 -0.11 6.01
C ARG A 103 12.14 -0.16 4.94
N GLY A 104 12.39 0.59 3.87
CA GLY A 104 11.55 0.62 2.68
C GLY A 104 12.38 0.94 1.44
N LEU A 105 11.71 1.36 0.39
CA LEU A 105 12.33 1.79 -0.85
C LEU A 105 12.59 3.30 -0.84
N PRO A 106 13.73 3.78 -1.34
CA PRO A 106 13.96 5.17 -1.63
C PRO A 106 12.87 5.75 -2.54
N GLY A 107 12.12 6.73 -2.03
CA GLY A 107 11.04 7.39 -2.77
C GLY A 107 11.41 8.81 -3.19
N GLY A 108 12.05 9.54 -2.30
CA GLY A 108 12.61 10.88 -2.51
C GLY A 108 13.87 11.02 -1.67
N GLY A 109 14.91 11.60 -2.24
CA GLY A 109 16.24 11.69 -1.62
C GLY A 109 16.32 12.69 -0.46
N GLY A 110 17.47 12.65 0.26
CA GLY A 110 17.73 13.48 1.43
C GLY A 110 17.29 12.86 2.75
N ALA A 111 17.52 13.58 3.84
CA ALA A 111 17.13 13.15 5.17
C ALA A 111 16.40 14.29 5.92
N ALA A 112 15.40 13.92 6.71
CA ALA A 112 14.68 14.87 7.56
C ALA A 112 14.32 14.23 8.91
N THR A 113 14.30 15.09 9.94
CA THR A 113 13.83 14.71 11.28
C THR A 113 12.54 15.47 11.57
N GLY A 114 11.51 14.77 12.02
CA GLY A 114 10.23 15.40 12.32
C GLY A 114 9.34 14.55 13.23
N THR A 115 8.22 15.13 13.60
CA THR A 115 7.18 14.44 14.39
C THR A 115 6.26 13.68 13.46
N ALA A 116 6.04 12.41 13.73
CA ALA A 116 5.13 11.54 12.95
C ALA A 116 3.67 12.01 13.07
N ARG A 117 3.00 12.04 11.93
CA ARG A 117 1.55 12.18 11.83
C ARG A 117 1.01 10.97 11.08
N VAL A 118 0.43 10.07 11.87
CA VAL A 118 -0.08 8.81 11.34
C VAL A 118 -1.55 8.98 10.97
N GLY A 119 -1.89 8.74 9.71
CA GLY A 119 -3.25 8.78 9.21
C GLY A 119 -3.57 7.59 8.32
N LEU A 120 -4.71 6.95 8.56
CA LEU A 120 -5.19 5.84 7.73
C LEU A 120 -6.04 6.34 6.56
N ASP A 121 -6.64 7.53 6.69
CA ASP A 121 -7.41 8.22 5.67
C ASP A 121 -6.94 9.69 5.58
N PRO A 122 -6.95 10.31 4.38
CA PRO A 122 -6.60 11.75 4.26
C PRO A 122 -7.46 12.67 5.12
N GLY A 123 -8.68 12.24 5.46
CA GLY A 123 -9.59 12.98 6.34
C GLY A 123 -9.17 13.02 7.80
N ASP A 124 -8.36 12.05 8.25
CA ASP A 124 -7.85 11.98 9.62
C ASP A 124 -6.83 13.11 9.89
N LEU A 125 -6.16 13.57 8.84
CA LEU A 125 -5.11 14.58 8.92
C LEU A 125 -5.48 15.84 8.13
N PRO A 126 -6.30 16.73 8.70
CA PRO A 126 -6.76 17.92 7.96
C PRO A 126 -5.61 18.88 7.62
N ARG A 127 -4.51 18.86 8.36
CA ARG A 127 -3.28 19.66 8.12
C ARG A 127 -2.07 18.97 8.69
N LEU A 128 -0.96 19.06 7.96
CA LEU A 128 0.39 18.84 8.49
C LEU A 128 1.03 20.18 8.82
N ARG A 129 1.76 20.25 9.93
CA ARG A 129 2.61 21.38 10.25
C ARG A 129 3.94 21.26 9.51
N PRO A 130 4.60 22.37 9.17
CA PRO A 130 5.93 22.33 8.56
C PRO A 130 6.90 21.45 9.37
N GLY A 131 7.60 20.53 8.68
CA GLY A 131 8.55 19.61 9.30
C GLY A 131 7.94 18.35 9.94
N GLU A 132 6.61 18.20 9.96
CA GLU A 132 6.00 16.92 10.37
C GLU A 132 6.20 15.84 9.28
N VAL A 133 6.29 14.59 9.73
CA VAL A 133 6.46 13.41 8.86
C VAL A 133 5.09 12.76 8.63
N LEU A 134 4.68 12.68 7.39
CA LEU A 134 3.46 11.96 7.01
C LEU A 134 3.73 10.46 7.04
N VAL A 135 2.95 9.72 7.83
CA VAL A 135 2.97 8.25 7.87
C VAL A 135 1.57 7.74 7.50
N CYS A 136 1.47 6.98 6.39
CA CYS A 136 0.18 6.50 5.89
C CYS A 136 0.29 5.15 5.18
N PRO A 137 -0.82 4.39 5.04
CA PRO A 137 -0.77 3.07 4.39
C PRO A 137 -0.43 3.19 2.90
N TYR A 138 -1.05 4.16 2.23
CA TYR A 138 -0.92 4.42 0.81
C TYR A 138 -1.26 5.87 0.52
N ALA A 139 -0.38 6.55 -0.18
CA ALA A 139 -0.59 7.94 -0.55
C ALA A 139 -1.07 8.06 -2.02
N GLY A 140 -2.37 7.94 -2.22
CA GLY A 140 -3.03 8.19 -3.50
C GLY A 140 -3.25 9.68 -3.77
N PRO A 141 -3.95 10.02 -4.89
CA PRO A 141 -4.19 11.41 -5.27
C PRO A 141 -4.85 12.28 -4.19
N ALA A 142 -5.70 11.72 -3.34
CA ALA A 142 -6.33 12.44 -2.24
C ALA A 142 -5.35 12.95 -1.18
N TRP A 143 -4.15 12.35 -1.09
CA TRP A 143 -3.10 12.72 -0.16
C TRP A 143 -2.15 13.83 -0.67
N THR A 144 -2.29 14.25 -1.94
CA THR A 144 -1.33 15.17 -2.57
C THR A 144 -1.08 16.44 -1.76
N HIS A 145 -2.13 17.02 -1.19
CA HIS A 145 -2.01 18.23 -0.38
C HIS A 145 -1.24 18.01 0.94
N LEU A 146 -1.28 16.80 1.49
CA LEU A 146 -0.49 16.41 2.66
C LEU A 146 0.94 16.06 2.27
N LEU A 147 1.12 15.34 1.14
CA LEU A 147 2.45 15.01 0.61
C LEU A 147 3.30 16.27 0.40
N THR A 148 2.74 17.28 -0.26
CA THR A 148 3.46 18.53 -0.57
C THR A 148 3.72 19.42 0.66
N ALA A 149 2.99 19.21 1.76
CA ALA A 149 3.17 19.94 3.03
C ALA A 149 4.09 19.19 4.02
N ALA A 150 4.38 17.93 3.77
CA ALA A 150 5.17 17.09 4.67
C ALA A 150 6.66 17.45 4.66
N GLY A 151 7.30 17.37 5.82
CA GLY A 151 8.77 17.44 5.93
C GLY A 151 9.45 16.16 5.48
N ALA A 152 8.78 15.02 5.59
CA ALA A 152 9.15 13.74 5.02
C ALA A 152 7.90 12.84 4.87
N VAL A 153 8.02 11.76 4.09
CA VAL A 153 6.92 10.82 3.82
C VAL A 153 7.35 9.38 4.08
N VAL A 154 6.51 8.64 4.79
CA VAL A 154 6.67 7.20 5.02
C VAL A 154 5.37 6.49 4.67
N THR A 155 5.43 5.44 3.85
CA THR A 155 4.23 4.68 3.48
C THR A 155 4.42 3.18 3.65
N ASP A 156 3.34 2.46 4.03
CA ASP A 156 3.36 0.99 4.12
C ASP A 156 3.53 0.37 2.75
N THR A 157 2.86 0.92 1.73
CA THR A 157 2.91 0.42 0.35
C THR A 157 3.44 1.48 -0.62
N GLY A 158 3.84 1.05 -1.79
CA GLY A 158 4.35 1.92 -2.83
C GLY A 158 5.78 1.57 -3.25
N GLY A 159 6.24 2.22 -4.29
CA GLY A 159 7.58 1.98 -4.85
C GLY A 159 8.12 3.20 -5.61
N PRO A 160 9.32 3.11 -6.20
CA PRO A 160 10.00 4.26 -6.83
C PRO A 160 9.23 4.92 -7.97
N LEU A 161 8.27 4.22 -8.58
CA LEU A 161 7.42 4.72 -9.67
C LEU A 161 6.00 5.07 -9.21
N SER A 162 5.71 4.99 -7.91
CA SER A 162 4.41 5.38 -7.36
C SER A 162 4.22 6.89 -7.34
N GLY A 163 2.97 7.34 -7.33
CA GLY A 163 2.63 8.76 -7.23
C GLY A 163 3.32 9.50 -6.08
N PRO A 164 3.34 8.96 -4.85
CA PRO A 164 4.07 9.55 -3.73
C PRO A 164 5.56 9.74 -3.99
N ALA A 165 6.22 8.77 -4.65
CA ALA A 165 7.63 8.87 -5.01
C ALA A 165 7.90 9.99 -6.02
N ILE A 166 7.03 10.12 -7.01
CA ILE A 166 7.14 11.17 -8.03
C ILE A 166 7.01 12.54 -7.37
N ILE A 167 5.95 12.74 -6.58
CA ILE A 167 5.69 14.00 -5.88
C ILE A 167 6.84 14.33 -4.91
N ALA A 168 7.31 13.36 -4.14
CA ALA A 168 8.41 13.55 -3.19
C ALA A 168 9.69 14.05 -3.90
N ARG A 169 10.04 13.45 -5.04
CA ARG A 169 11.20 13.89 -5.84
C ARG A 169 11.01 15.27 -6.47
N GLU A 170 9.81 15.57 -6.98
CA GLU A 170 9.49 16.87 -7.57
C GLU A 170 9.59 18.01 -6.54
N HIS A 171 9.22 17.72 -5.30
CA HIS A 171 9.23 18.70 -4.20
C HIS A 171 10.48 18.60 -3.31
N GLY A 172 11.43 17.71 -3.59
CA GLY A 172 12.63 17.53 -2.78
C GLY A 172 12.35 17.04 -1.36
N ILE A 173 11.30 16.24 -1.17
CA ILE A 173 10.86 15.73 0.13
C ILE A 173 11.47 14.34 0.36
N PRO A 174 12.20 14.09 1.46
CA PRO A 174 12.68 12.77 1.82
C PRO A 174 11.51 11.78 1.95
N ALA A 175 11.62 10.62 1.28
CA ALA A 175 10.54 9.65 1.30
C ALA A 175 11.04 8.22 1.35
N VAL A 176 10.44 7.42 2.25
CA VAL A 176 10.65 5.97 2.38
C VAL A 176 9.32 5.28 2.17
N LEU A 177 9.22 4.46 1.15
CA LEU A 177 7.98 3.84 0.69
C LEU A 177 8.05 2.32 0.81
N GLY A 178 6.86 1.68 0.95
CA GLY A 178 6.80 0.23 1.00
C GLY A 178 7.46 -0.37 2.24
N THR A 179 7.28 0.25 3.38
CA THR A 179 7.79 -0.25 4.68
C THR A 179 6.98 -1.42 5.22
N ASN A 180 5.82 -1.69 4.67
CA ASN A 180 4.80 -2.69 4.98
C ASN A 180 3.93 -2.41 6.21
N ASP A 181 4.47 -1.86 7.27
CA ASP A 181 3.82 -1.76 8.58
C ASP A 181 4.16 -0.49 9.35
N ALA A 182 4.65 0.56 8.67
CA ALA A 182 4.98 1.83 9.32
C ALA A 182 3.81 2.40 10.12
N THR A 183 2.59 2.31 9.57
CA THR A 183 1.38 2.80 10.27
C THR A 183 1.05 2.03 11.53
N ALA A 184 1.40 0.75 11.61
CA ALA A 184 1.22 -0.08 12.81
C ALA A 184 2.37 0.09 13.81
N ALA A 185 3.56 0.36 13.31
CA ALA A 185 4.78 0.37 14.08
C ALA A 185 5.14 1.74 14.66
N ILE A 186 4.80 2.81 13.95
CA ILE A 186 5.08 4.19 14.36
C ILE A 186 3.85 4.73 15.11
N ARG A 187 4.08 5.25 16.31
CA ARG A 187 3.03 5.95 17.05
C ARG A 187 2.88 7.38 16.52
N ASP A 188 1.63 7.86 16.46
CA ASP A 188 1.38 9.29 16.18
C ASP A 188 2.08 10.15 17.25
N GLY A 189 2.78 11.19 16.80
CA GLY A 189 3.58 12.05 17.67
C GLY A 189 5.01 11.57 17.90
N ALA A 190 5.42 10.37 17.50
CA ALA A 190 6.80 9.90 17.65
C ALA A 190 7.78 10.76 16.85
N ARG A 191 9.00 10.91 17.37
CA ARG A 191 10.08 11.61 16.66
C ARG A 191 10.79 10.66 15.70
N LEU A 192 10.88 11.02 14.43
CA LEU A 192 11.46 10.18 13.39
C LEU A 192 12.67 10.87 12.73
N LEU A 193 13.64 10.05 12.32
CA LEU A 193 14.61 10.37 11.29
C LEU A 193 14.26 9.57 10.04
N VAL A 194 13.96 10.23 8.94
CA VAL A 194 13.67 9.62 7.64
C VAL A 194 14.85 9.87 6.73
N ASP A 195 15.52 8.80 6.31
CA ASP A 195 16.61 8.81 5.35
C ASP A 195 16.09 8.25 4.02
N GLY A 196 15.71 9.15 3.12
CA GLY A 196 15.16 8.83 1.83
C GLY A 196 16.18 8.26 0.84
N ASP A 197 17.46 8.54 1.02
CA ASP A 197 18.52 7.97 0.18
C ASP A 197 18.80 6.52 0.56
N ALA A 198 18.85 6.23 1.87
CA ALA A 198 19.08 4.87 2.39
C ALA A 198 17.80 4.02 2.47
N GLY A 199 16.62 4.60 2.27
CA GLY A 199 15.35 3.91 2.46
C GLY A 199 15.14 3.46 3.91
N ARG A 200 15.51 4.30 4.89
CA ARG A 200 15.48 3.98 6.32
C ARG A 200 14.70 5.00 7.13
N VAL A 201 13.97 4.50 8.13
CA VAL A 201 13.27 5.33 9.12
C VAL A 201 13.66 4.87 10.51
N ASP A 202 14.22 5.74 11.30
CA ASP A 202 14.56 5.49 12.70
C ASP A 202 13.57 6.23 13.61
N VAL A 203 13.06 5.52 14.63
CA VAL A 203 12.25 6.13 15.70
C VAL A 203 13.23 6.60 16.78
N LEU A 204 13.23 7.90 17.02
CA LEU A 204 14.18 8.56 17.94
C LEU A 204 13.68 8.60 19.40
N ASP A 205 12.37 8.38 19.62
CA ASP A 205 11.77 8.33 20.95
C ASP A 205 11.97 6.94 21.56
N GLY A 206 12.97 6.79 22.42
CA GLY A 206 13.20 5.51 23.11
C GLY A 206 14.60 5.27 23.68
N GLN A 207 15.44 6.30 23.76
CA GLN A 207 16.67 6.26 24.57
C GLN A 207 16.57 7.28 25.70
N ALA A 208 15.78 6.93 26.70
CA ALA A 208 15.86 7.53 28.03
C ALA A 208 15.77 6.43 29.07
#